data_60f50ed29bc7f284988e385d15bf2951
#
_entry.id   60f50ed29bc7f284988e385d15bf2951
#
_cell.length_a   1.000
_cell.length_b   1.000
_cell.length_c   1.000
_cell.angle_alpha   90.00
_cell.angle_beta   90.00
_cell.angle_gamma   90.00
#
_symmetry.space_group_name_H-M   'P 1'
#
loop_
_entity.id
_entity.type
_entity.pdbx_description
1 polymer ?
#
loop_
_entity_poly.entity_id
_entity_poly.type
_entity_poly.pdbx_seq_one_letter_code
_entity_poly.pdbx_strand_id
1 'polypeptide(L)'
;LKQVLSAKNNRLEELREIFHGVQPISEFSFQPVRFPWLNRTQEEAVNKVLHAKDVAIVHGPPGTGKTTTLVEAIYETLHRENQVLVCAQSNMAVDWISEKLVDRGVSVLRIGNPSRVNDKMLSFTYERRFEAHPDYPQLWGIRKVIRELYGRLRKESRKEDVRTKINSLKDRAAELEIRINAALFAEVRVIACTLVGSASRLLIGQRFGTLFIDEAAQ
;
A
#
# COMPACT_ATOMS: atom_id res chain seq x y z
N LEU A 1 0.91 -19.98 -0.60
CA LEU A 1 1.32 -21.03 -1.55
C LEU A 1 0.11 -21.83 -2.07
N LYS A 2 -0.78 -22.37 -1.20
CA LYS A 2 -1.97 -23.13 -1.64
C LYS A 2 -2.84 -22.35 -2.64
N GLN A 3 -3.11 -21.08 -2.39
CA GLN A 3 -3.91 -20.21 -3.28
C GLN A 3 -3.26 -20.05 -4.67
N VAL A 4 -1.93 -19.91 -4.73
CA VAL A 4 -1.19 -19.80 -6.00
C VAL A 4 -1.28 -21.12 -6.79
N LEU A 5 -1.08 -22.24 -6.12
CA LEU A 5 -1.11 -23.56 -6.76
C LEU A 5 -2.53 -23.96 -7.23
N SER A 6 -3.57 -23.52 -6.51
CA SER A 6 -4.97 -23.82 -6.83
C SER A 6 -5.67 -22.78 -7.69
N ALA A 7 -4.97 -21.70 -8.06
CA ALA A 7 -5.54 -20.64 -8.88
C ALA A 7 -5.92 -21.17 -10.27
N LYS A 8 -7.15 -20.85 -10.72
CA LYS A 8 -7.68 -21.22 -12.03
C LYS A 8 -8.52 -20.06 -12.60
N ASN A 9 -8.38 -19.81 -13.89
CA ASN A 9 -9.13 -18.78 -14.63
C ASN A 9 -9.05 -17.37 -14.01
N ASN A 10 -7.88 -16.99 -13.50
CA ASN A 10 -7.65 -15.68 -12.92
C ASN A 10 -6.20 -15.21 -13.12
N ARG A 11 -5.93 -13.94 -12.83
CA ARG A 11 -4.61 -13.31 -13.02
C ARG A 11 -3.49 -14.02 -12.25
N LEU A 12 -3.77 -14.66 -11.12
CA LEU A 12 -2.78 -15.39 -10.35
C LEU A 12 -2.31 -16.67 -11.06
N GLU A 13 -3.20 -17.33 -11.80
CA GLU A 13 -2.84 -18.45 -12.67
C GLU A 13 -1.95 -17.99 -13.82
N GLU A 14 -2.33 -16.94 -14.53
CA GLU A 14 -1.54 -16.36 -15.64
C GLU A 14 -0.13 -16.01 -15.19
N LEU A 15 0.02 -15.30 -14.06
CA LEU A 15 1.33 -14.96 -13.51
C LEU A 15 2.14 -16.20 -13.13
N ARG A 16 1.50 -17.21 -12.54
CA ARG A 16 2.16 -18.49 -12.24
C ARG A 16 2.72 -19.13 -13.50
N GLU A 17 1.95 -19.20 -14.57
CA GLU A 17 2.37 -19.79 -15.84
C GLU A 17 3.50 -19.01 -16.51
N ILE A 18 3.47 -17.66 -16.43
CA ILE A 18 4.57 -16.81 -16.87
C ILE A 18 5.86 -17.12 -16.09
N PHE A 19 5.79 -17.21 -14.76
CA PHE A 19 6.97 -17.54 -13.93
C PHE A 19 7.49 -18.97 -14.16
N HIS A 20 6.63 -19.89 -14.59
CA HIS A 20 7.04 -21.24 -14.99
C HIS A 20 7.48 -21.33 -16.46
N GLY A 21 7.46 -20.25 -17.21
CA GLY A 21 7.83 -20.22 -18.63
C GLY A 21 6.85 -20.91 -19.57
N VAL A 22 5.63 -21.15 -19.10
CA VAL A 22 4.55 -21.76 -19.91
C VAL A 22 3.90 -20.74 -20.83
N GLN A 23 3.78 -19.49 -20.35
CA GLN A 23 3.25 -18.39 -21.15
C GLN A 23 4.31 -17.30 -21.36
N PRO A 24 4.37 -16.67 -22.55
CA PRO A 24 5.25 -15.52 -22.76
C PRO A 24 4.74 -14.28 -22.03
N ILE A 25 5.67 -13.38 -21.67
CA ILE A 25 5.32 -12.05 -21.17
C ILE A 25 4.74 -11.19 -22.30
N SER A 26 3.80 -10.33 -21.94
CA SER A 26 3.24 -9.34 -22.86
C SER A 26 3.85 -7.96 -22.58
N GLU A 27 3.94 -7.11 -23.61
CA GLU A 27 4.48 -5.77 -23.52
C GLU A 27 3.52 -4.74 -24.14
N PHE A 28 3.58 -3.52 -23.62
CA PHE A 28 2.96 -2.35 -24.25
C PHE A 28 3.87 -1.83 -25.37
N SER A 29 3.26 -1.33 -26.46
CA SER A 29 3.98 -0.71 -27.55
C SER A 29 3.88 0.82 -27.46
N PHE A 30 4.96 1.49 -27.08
CA PHE A 30 5.10 2.95 -27.11
C PHE A 30 6.56 3.36 -27.30
N GLN A 31 6.80 4.64 -27.59
CA GLN A 31 8.14 5.16 -27.76
C GLN A 31 8.89 5.18 -26.42
N PRO A 32 10.16 4.75 -26.35
CA PRO A 32 10.96 4.86 -25.13
C PRO A 32 11.08 6.29 -24.63
N VAL A 33 10.97 6.45 -23.31
CA VAL A 33 11.12 7.74 -22.65
C VAL A 33 12.61 8.01 -22.38
N ARG A 34 13.03 9.26 -22.54
CA ARG A 34 14.40 9.71 -22.25
C ARG A 34 14.50 10.29 -20.84
N PHE A 35 15.53 9.90 -20.12
CA PHE A 35 15.83 10.33 -18.76
C PHE A 35 17.26 10.88 -18.68
N PRO A 36 17.50 12.18 -18.94
CA PRO A 36 18.85 12.75 -18.99
C PRO A 36 19.64 12.61 -17.68
N TRP A 37 18.97 12.38 -16.56
CA TRP A 37 19.57 12.19 -15.23
C TRP A 37 19.91 10.75 -14.88
N LEU A 38 19.51 9.79 -15.72
CA LEU A 38 19.83 8.38 -15.57
C LEU A 38 20.99 8.02 -16.51
N ASN A 39 21.80 7.04 -16.10
CA ASN A 39 22.72 6.44 -17.04
C ASN A 39 21.97 5.54 -18.03
N ARG A 40 22.62 5.16 -19.13
CA ARG A 40 21.99 4.39 -20.21
C ARG A 40 21.34 3.08 -19.73
N THR A 41 22.02 2.34 -18.86
CA THR A 41 21.51 1.06 -18.35
C THR A 41 20.29 1.26 -17.44
N GLN A 42 20.27 2.31 -16.62
CA GLN A 42 19.14 2.68 -15.80
C GLN A 42 17.94 3.14 -16.66
N GLU A 43 18.20 3.97 -17.70
CA GLU A 43 17.19 4.40 -18.67
C GLU A 43 16.54 3.20 -19.37
N GLU A 44 17.37 2.26 -19.84
CA GLU A 44 16.89 1.02 -20.47
C GLU A 44 16.04 0.18 -19.49
N ALA A 45 16.47 0.08 -18.22
CA ALA A 45 15.73 -0.66 -17.19
C ALA A 45 14.39 -0.01 -16.89
N VAL A 46 14.30 1.32 -16.71
CA VAL A 46 13.04 2.04 -16.53
C VAL A 46 12.12 1.79 -17.72
N ASN A 47 12.61 1.95 -18.95
CA ASN A 47 11.80 1.72 -20.15
C ASN A 47 11.28 0.28 -20.22
N LYS A 48 12.07 -0.73 -19.87
CA LYS A 48 11.61 -2.12 -19.80
C LYS A 48 10.48 -2.30 -18.78
N VAL A 49 10.58 -1.69 -17.61
CA VAL A 49 9.49 -1.71 -16.62
C VAL A 49 8.23 -1.07 -17.17
N LEU A 50 8.36 0.09 -17.84
CA LEU A 50 7.23 0.80 -18.41
C LEU A 50 6.55 0.02 -19.56
N HIS A 51 7.32 -0.72 -20.37
CA HIS A 51 6.79 -1.56 -21.43
C HIS A 51 6.16 -2.86 -20.91
N ALA A 52 6.57 -3.33 -19.74
CA ALA A 52 6.04 -4.58 -19.20
C ALA A 52 4.54 -4.46 -18.89
N LYS A 53 3.76 -5.39 -19.43
CA LYS A 53 2.35 -5.54 -19.11
C LYS A 53 2.12 -6.55 -17.99
N ASP A 54 2.99 -7.54 -17.88
CA ASP A 54 2.85 -8.62 -16.92
C ASP A 54 3.93 -8.57 -15.82
N VAL A 55 5.20 -8.73 -16.18
CA VAL A 55 6.33 -8.82 -15.24
C VAL A 55 7.57 -8.17 -15.85
N ALA A 56 8.28 -7.38 -15.05
CA ALA A 56 9.62 -6.91 -15.35
C ALA A 56 10.56 -7.23 -14.18
N ILE A 57 11.72 -7.73 -14.46
CA ILE A 57 12.76 -8.02 -13.46
C ILE A 57 13.96 -7.12 -13.74
N VAL A 58 14.28 -6.25 -12.77
CA VAL A 58 15.49 -5.41 -12.81
C VAL A 58 16.52 -6.03 -11.89
N HIS A 59 17.55 -6.59 -12.49
CA HIS A 59 18.67 -7.21 -11.76
C HIS A 59 19.96 -6.40 -11.92
N GLY A 60 20.75 -6.32 -10.87
CA GLY A 60 22.05 -5.64 -10.91
C GLY A 60 22.83 -5.82 -9.59
N PRO A 61 24.17 -5.68 -9.63
CA PRO A 61 25.02 -5.75 -8.44
C PRO A 61 24.67 -4.68 -7.41
N PRO A 62 25.12 -4.81 -6.16
CA PRO A 62 25.02 -3.73 -5.16
C PRO A 62 25.67 -2.43 -5.68
N GLY A 63 25.09 -1.27 -5.33
CA GLY A 63 25.64 0.04 -5.70
C GLY A 63 25.35 0.52 -7.13
N THR A 64 24.62 -0.24 -7.96
CA THR A 64 24.29 0.17 -9.35
C THR A 64 23.09 1.14 -9.43
N GLY A 65 22.52 1.54 -8.30
CA GLY A 65 21.39 2.45 -8.26
C GLY A 65 20.04 1.79 -8.57
N LYS A 66 19.87 0.49 -8.27
CA LYS A 66 18.60 -0.23 -8.47
C LYS A 66 17.42 0.50 -7.84
N THR A 67 17.56 0.93 -6.60
CA THR A 67 16.47 1.62 -5.88
C THR A 67 16.16 2.99 -6.49
N THR A 68 17.16 3.72 -7.00
CA THR A 68 16.94 4.95 -7.77
C THR A 68 16.17 4.69 -9.06
N THR A 69 16.57 3.63 -9.78
CA THR A 69 15.87 3.16 -10.98
C THR A 69 14.42 2.76 -10.67
N LEU A 70 14.20 2.08 -9.53
CA LEU A 70 12.88 1.68 -9.07
C LEU A 70 12.00 2.89 -8.76
N VAL A 71 12.52 3.89 -8.04
CA VAL A 71 11.80 5.15 -7.74
C VAL A 71 11.38 5.85 -9.03
N GLU A 72 12.28 5.90 -10.03
CA GLU A 72 11.95 6.47 -11.34
C GLU A 72 10.84 5.69 -12.04
N ALA A 73 10.96 4.38 -12.08
CA ALA A 73 9.95 3.50 -12.68
C ALA A 73 8.57 3.65 -11.99
N ILE A 74 8.55 3.76 -10.66
CA ILE A 74 7.31 4.03 -9.90
C ILE A 74 6.73 5.38 -10.31
N TYR A 75 7.55 6.44 -10.30
CA TYR A 75 7.12 7.80 -10.62
C TYR A 75 6.50 7.86 -12.03
N GLU A 76 7.17 7.30 -13.02
CA GLU A 76 6.70 7.25 -14.40
C GLU A 76 5.44 6.39 -14.57
N THR A 77 5.35 5.27 -13.85
CA THR A 77 4.15 4.42 -13.88
C THR A 77 2.91 5.18 -13.39
N LEU A 78 3.07 6.09 -12.44
CA LEU A 78 1.97 6.93 -11.94
C LEU A 78 1.40 7.92 -12.97
N HIS A 79 2.04 8.13 -14.13
CA HIS A 79 1.43 8.88 -15.23
C HIS A 79 0.29 8.12 -15.91
N ARG A 80 0.26 6.80 -15.81
CA ARG A 80 -0.79 5.93 -16.39
C ARG A 80 -1.63 5.18 -15.34
N GLU A 81 -1.11 5.01 -14.13
CA GLU A 81 -1.78 4.32 -13.04
C GLU A 81 -2.26 5.31 -11.99
N ASN A 82 -3.47 5.15 -11.49
CA ASN A 82 -3.98 5.99 -10.42
C ASN A 82 -3.28 5.72 -9.09
N GLN A 83 -2.99 4.44 -8.81
CA GLN A 83 -2.41 4.02 -7.55
C GLN A 83 -1.58 2.76 -7.73
N VAL A 84 -0.44 2.68 -7.07
CA VAL A 84 0.44 1.51 -7.06
C VAL A 84 0.75 1.03 -5.65
N LEU A 85 1.06 -0.25 -5.51
CA LEU A 85 1.57 -0.84 -4.28
C LEU A 85 3.08 -1.02 -4.36
N VAL A 86 3.80 -0.56 -3.35
CA VAL A 86 5.26 -0.69 -3.24
C VAL A 86 5.60 -1.50 -2.01
N CYS A 87 6.35 -2.58 -2.20
CA CYS A 87 6.79 -3.45 -1.13
C CYS A 87 8.31 -3.58 -1.11
N ALA A 88 8.88 -3.74 0.08
CA ALA A 88 10.27 -4.15 0.25
C ALA A 88 10.39 -5.09 1.46
N GLN A 89 11.52 -5.77 1.58
CA GLN A 89 11.74 -6.69 2.70
C GLN A 89 11.88 -5.95 4.03
N SER A 90 12.63 -4.85 4.07
CA SER A 90 12.91 -4.08 5.28
C SER A 90 12.10 -2.79 5.39
N ASN A 91 11.84 -2.34 6.64
CA ASN A 91 11.22 -1.03 6.87
C ASN A 91 12.10 0.10 6.33
N MET A 92 13.42 -0.01 6.47
CA MET A 92 14.37 0.99 6.01
C MET A 92 14.32 1.17 4.49
N ALA A 93 14.21 0.09 3.71
CA ALA A 93 14.06 0.16 2.26
C ALA A 93 12.73 0.80 1.85
N VAL A 94 11.62 0.41 2.50
CA VAL A 94 10.30 1.02 2.26
C VAL A 94 10.33 2.52 2.57
N ASP A 95 10.91 2.91 3.69
CA ASP A 95 10.97 4.32 4.12
C ASP A 95 11.83 5.14 3.15
N TRP A 96 12.98 4.61 2.71
CA TRP A 96 13.86 5.28 1.74
C TRP A 96 13.15 5.51 0.39
N ILE A 97 12.49 4.48 -0.15
CA ILE A 97 11.71 4.61 -1.40
C ILE A 97 10.61 5.65 -1.22
N SER A 98 9.89 5.59 -0.09
CA SER A 98 8.79 6.50 0.22
C SER A 98 9.26 7.94 0.34
N GLU A 99 10.38 8.21 1.02
CA GLU A 99 10.99 9.54 1.09
C GLU A 99 11.29 10.11 -0.30
N LYS A 100 11.92 9.31 -1.17
CA LYS A 100 12.26 9.74 -2.53
C LYS A 100 11.02 10.07 -3.37
N LEU A 101 9.93 9.37 -3.17
CA LEU A 101 8.66 9.65 -3.84
C LEU A 101 8.00 10.91 -3.27
N VAL A 102 8.01 11.09 -1.96
CA VAL A 102 7.50 12.31 -1.29
C VAL A 102 8.30 13.54 -1.70
N ASP A 103 9.62 13.45 -1.80
CA ASP A 103 10.50 14.53 -2.29
C ASP A 103 10.14 14.98 -3.71
N ARG A 104 9.50 14.11 -4.50
CA ARG A 104 8.96 14.41 -5.84
C ARG A 104 7.49 14.85 -5.84
N GLY A 105 6.90 15.07 -4.67
CA GLY A 105 5.50 15.50 -4.53
C GLY A 105 4.48 14.38 -4.69
N VAL A 106 4.89 13.11 -4.65
CA VAL A 106 3.98 11.97 -4.71
C VAL A 106 3.33 11.75 -3.33
N SER A 107 2.01 11.64 -3.31
CA SER A 107 1.28 11.31 -2.08
C SER A 107 1.46 9.83 -1.73
N VAL A 108 2.05 9.55 -0.57
CA VAL A 108 2.37 8.21 -0.08
C VAL A 108 1.59 7.91 1.19
N LEU A 109 1.06 6.70 1.32
CA LEU A 109 0.53 6.13 2.56
C LEU A 109 1.43 4.98 3.01
N ARG A 110 2.10 5.16 4.13
CA ARG A 110 3.00 4.18 4.72
C ARG A 110 2.23 3.27 5.69
N ILE A 111 2.04 2.01 5.32
CA ILE A 111 1.41 0.99 6.19
C ILE A 111 2.50 0.24 6.95
N GLY A 112 2.43 0.26 8.27
CA GLY A 112 3.38 -0.42 9.16
C GLY A 112 3.37 0.18 10.54
N ASN A 113 4.00 -0.52 11.50
CA ASN A 113 4.06 -0.04 12.88
C ASN A 113 4.87 1.27 12.96
N PRO A 114 4.27 2.40 13.43
CA PRO A 114 4.95 3.69 13.52
C PRO A 114 6.27 3.67 14.31
N SER A 115 6.41 2.77 15.29
CA SER A 115 7.66 2.64 16.06
C SER A 115 8.84 2.08 15.25
N ARG A 116 8.59 1.59 14.03
CA ARG A 116 9.60 1.02 13.12
C ARG A 116 9.78 1.85 11.85
N VAL A 117 9.11 2.98 11.78
CA VAL A 117 9.16 3.93 10.66
C VAL A 117 10.09 5.06 11.05
N ASN A 118 10.90 5.55 10.12
CA ASN A 118 11.79 6.68 10.40
C ASN A 118 11.00 7.99 10.63
N ASP A 119 11.62 8.96 11.31
CA ASP A 119 10.97 10.19 11.74
C ASP A 119 10.38 11.01 10.57
N LYS A 120 11.03 11.02 9.42
CA LYS A 120 10.57 11.74 8.23
C LYS A 120 9.28 11.17 7.66
N MET A 121 9.12 9.84 7.77
CA MET A 121 7.94 9.15 7.24
C MET A 121 6.82 8.98 8.26
N LEU A 122 7.00 9.37 9.53
CA LEU A 122 5.99 9.22 10.57
C LEU A 122 4.65 9.87 10.24
N SER A 123 4.68 11.10 9.69
CA SER A 123 3.46 11.83 9.31
C SER A 123 2.71 11.19 8.13
N PHE A 124 3.38 10.33 7.36
CA PHE A 124 2.82 9.60 6.23
C PHE A 124 2.28 8.22 6.61
N THR A 125 2.44 7.80 7.89
CA THR A 125 1.90 6.53 8.35
C THR A 125 0.37 6.54 8.38
N TYR A 126 -0.22 5.37 8.13
CA TYR A 126 -1.66 5.20 8.18
C TYR A 126 -2.24 5.68 9.52
N GLU A 127 -1.63 5.30 10.64
CA GLU A 127 -2.10 5.65 11.98
C GLU A 127 -2.13 7.16 12.19
N ARG A 128 -1.06 7.86 11.82
CA ARG A 128 -0.97 9.33 11.98
C ARG A 128 -1.96 10.06 11.08
N ARG A 129 -2.10 9.62 9.83
CA ARG A 129 -3.07 10.22 8.91
C ARG A 129 -4.50 9.92 9.31
N PHE A 130 -4.78 8.72 9.84
CA PHE A 130 -6.08 8.36 10.37
C PHE A 130 -6.46 9.24 11.57
N GLU A 131 -5.54 9.44 12.51
CA GLU A 131 -5.73 10.31 13.68
C GLU A 131 -5.87 11.79 13.31
N ALA A 132 -5.21 12.24 12.25
CA ALA A 132 -5.29 13.62 11.75
C ALA A 132 -6.55 13.91 10.91
N HIS A 133 -7.34 12.90 10.56
CA HIS A 133 -8.54 13.08 9.75
C HIS A 133 -9.61 13.91 10.48
N PRO A 134 -10.33 14.85 9.81
CA PRO A 134 -11.34 15.71 10.44
C PRO A 134 -12.43 14.96 11.20
N ASP A 135 -12.79 13.76 10.77
CA ASP A 135 -13.81 12.92 11.42
C ASP A 135 -13.28 12.13 12.63
N TYR A 136 -11.99 12.07 12.82
CA TYR A 136 -11.38 11.28 13.91
C TYR A 136 -11.83 11.71 15.32
N PRO A 137 -11.92 13.01 15.65
CA PRO A 137 -12.42 13.45 16.96
C PRO A 137 -13.82 12.91 17.27
N GLN A 138 -14.72 12.87 16.28
CA GLN A 138 -16.05 12.29 16.43
C GLN A 138 -15.99 10.77 16.69
N LEU A 139 -15.19 10.06 15.94
CA LEU A 139 -14.95 8.62 16.12
C LEU A 139 -14.39 8.32 17.51
N TRP A 140 -13.38 9.09 17.93
CA TRP A 140 -12.78 8.96 19.25
C TRP A 140 -13.80 9.21 20.37
N GLY A 141 -14.64 10.24 20.24
CA GLY A 141 -15.74 10.54 21.18
C GLY A 141 -16.71 9.38 21.31
N ILE A 142 -17.15 8.80 20.18
CA ILE A 142 -18.04 7.64 20.17
C ILE A 142 -17.39 6.44 20.87
N ARG A 143 -16.13 6.13 20.54
CA ARG A 143 -15.39 5.04 21.18
C ARG A 143 -15.22 5.23 22.70
N LYS A 144 -15.06 6.48 23.15
CA LYS A 144 -15.03 6.82 24.57
C LYS A 144 -16.36 6.51 25.25
N VAL A 145 -17.49 6.95 24.68
CA VAL A 145 -18.84 6.69 25.20
C VAL A 145 -19.14 5.19 25.25
N ILE A 146 -18.75 4.44 24.22
CA ILE A 146 -18.91 2.97 24.21
C ILE A 146 -18.17 2.34 25.40
N ARG A 147 -16.92 2.75 25.68
CA ARG A 147 -16.15 2.24 26.85
C ARG A 147 -16.83 2.55 28.17
N GLU A 148 -17.34 3.76 28.32
CA GLU A 148 -18.08 4.16 29.53
C GLU A 148 -19.36 3.33 29.72
N LEU A 149 -20.13 3.11 28.64
CA LEU A 149 -21.34 2.28 28.68
C LEU A 149 -21.04 0.81 29.03
N TYR A 150 -19.93 0.26 28.53
CA TYR A 150 -19.48 -1.08 28.97
C TYR A 150 -19.16 -1.14 30.46
N GLY A 151 -18.55 -0.08 31.02
CA GLY A 151 -18.32 0.04 32.47
C GLY A 151 -19.62 0.07 33.28
N ARG A 152 -20.68 0.73 32.76
CA ARG A 152 -22.01 0.80 33.39
C ARG A 152 -22.79 -0.50 33.27
N LEU A 153 -22.66 -1.22 32.15
CA LEU A 153 -23.38 -2.49 31.90
C LEU A 153 -23.19 -3.52 33.01
N ARG A 154 -22.09 -3.45 33.75
CA ARG A 154 -21.80 -4.34 34.90
C ARG A 154 -22.63 -4.00 36.14
N LYS A 155 -23.20 -2.77 36.22
CA LYS A 155 -23.84 -2.22 37.42
C LYS A 155 -25.35 -1.96 37.26
N GLU A 156 -25.87 -1.96 36.04
CA GLU A 156 -27.28 -1.57 35.80
C GLU A 156 -28.24 -2.75 35.66
N SER A 157 -29.50 -2.53 36.12
CA SER A 157 -30.58 -3.50 36.01
C SER A 157 -31.23 -3.56 34.62
N ARG A 158 -31.14 -2.48 33.82
CA ARG A 158 -31.69 -2.37 32.44
C ARG A 158 -30.57 -2.63 31.41
N LYS A 159 -30.09 -3.86 31.34
CA LYS A 159 -28.98 -4.23 30.45
C LYS A 159 -29.30 -4.17 28.96
N GLU A 160 -30.58 -4.34 28.59
CA GLU A 160 -31.05 -4.39 27.20
C GLU A 160 -30.97 -3.03 26.51
N ASP A 161 -31.45 -1.98 27.15
CA ASP A 161 -31.41 -0.60 26.62
C ASP A 161 -29.98 -0.12 26.40
N VAL A 162 -29.07 -0.45 27.35
CA VAL A 162 -27.65 -0.10 27.25
C VAL A 162 -26.97 -0.87 26.11
N ARG A 163 -27.31 -2.15 25.91
CA ARG A 163 -26.79 -2.95 24.79
C ARG A 163 -27.21 -2.40 23.44
N THR A 164 -28.49 -2.05 23.29
CA THR A 164 -29.02 -1.45 22.06
C THR A 164 -28.27 -0.15 21.72
N LYS A 165 -28.06 0.71 22.73
CA LYS A 165 -27.30 1.95 22.55
C LYS A 165 -25.84 1.69 22.18
N ILE A 166 -25.18 0.70 22.78
CA ILE A 166 -23.81 0.30 22.42
C ILE A 166 -23.77 -0.17 20.98
N ASN A 167 -24.72 -0.97 20.53
CA ASN A 167 -24.73 -1.48 19.15
C ASN A 167 -24.91 -0.34 18.15
N SER A 168 -25.87 0.55 18.35
CA SER A 168 -26.05 1.73 17.50
C SER A 168 -24.79 2.62 17.43
N LEU A 169 -24.09 2.81 18.55
CA LEU A 169 -22.84 3.57 18.57
C LEU A 169 -21.68 2.81 17.85
N LYS A 170 -21.65 1.49 17.93
CA LYS A 170 -20.68 0.67 17.17
C LYS A 170 -20.91 0.79 15.66
N ASP A 171 -22.15 0.73 15.22
CA ASP A 171 -22.49 0.87 13.80
C ASP A 171 -22.04 2.24 13.28
N ARG A 172 -22.33 3.29 14.03
CA ARG A 172 -21.87 4.65 13.69
C ARG A 172 -20.35 4.79 13.71
N ALA A 173 -19.65 4.16 14.64
CA ALA A 173 -18.20 4.15 14.67
C ALA A 173 -17.62 3.42 13.43
N ALA A 174 -18.22 2.28 13.05
CA ALA A 174 -17.81 1.53 11.87
C ALA A 174 -18.01 2.34 10.57
N GLU A 175 -19.13 3.06 10.43
CA GLU A 175 -19.37 3.96 9.30
C GLU A 175 -18.29 5.06 9.19
N LEU A 176 -17.93 5.68 10.33
CA LEU A 176 -16.87 6.69 10.37
C LEU A 176 -15.51 6.10 10.01
N GLU A 177 -15.17 4.92 10.51
CA GLU A 177 -13.93 4.21 10.17
C GLU A 177 -13.84 3.90 8.67
N ILE A 178 -14.93 3.41 8.08
CA ILE A 178 -15.01 3.14 6.64
C ILE A 178 -14.80 4.43 5.84
N ARG A 179 -15.46 5.53 6.26
CA ARG A 179 -15.33 6.82 5.57
C ARG A 179 -13.93 7.38 5.64
N ILE A 180 -13.29 7.36 6.82
CA ILE A 180 -11.91 7.80 7.00
C ILE A 180 -10.97 6.95 6.12
N ASN A 181 -11.11 5.62 6.16
CA ASN A 181 -10.31 4.72 5.36
C ASN A 181 -10.47 5.00 3.85
N ALA A 182 -11.70 5.12 3.38
CA ALA A 182 -11.98 5.42 1.98
C ALA A 182 -11.33 6.74 1.54
N ALA A 183 -11.40 7.79 2.36
CA ALA A 183 -10.78 9.08 2.10
C ALA A 183 -9.25 8.97 2.03
N LEU A 184 -8.62 8.31 3.01
CA LEU A 184 -7.17 8.14 3.05
C LEU A 184 -6.64 7.37 1.83
N PHE A 185 -7.32 6.29 1.45
CA PHE A 185 -6.91 5.49 0.30
C PHE A 185 -7.16 6.21 -1.04
N ALA A 186 -8.21 7.03 -1.15
CA ALA A 186 -8.50 7.81 -2.34
C ALA A 186 -7.50 8.97 -2.58
N GLU A 187 -6.91 9.50 -1.51
CA GLU A 187 -5.99 10.64 -1.55
C GLU A 187 -4.58 10.30 -2.02
N VAL A 188 -4.18 9.04 -1.90
CA VAL A 188 -2.78 8.65 -2.10
C VAL A 188 -2.57 7.97 -3.45
N ARG A 189 -1.37 8.19 -4.01
CA ARG A 189 -0.93 7.59 -5.27
C ARG A 189 -0.08 6.34 -5.05
N VAL A 190 0.59 6.26 -3.91
CA VAL A 190 1.44 5.13 -3.53
C VAL A 190 1.06 4.62 -2.16
N ILE A 191 0.86 3.33 -2.05
CA ILE A 191 0.78 2.61 -0.79
C ILE A 191 2.09 1.85 -0.61
N ALA A 192 2.77 2.09 0.50
CA ALA A 192 4.08 1.52 0.77
C ALA A 192 4.07 0.69 2.06
N CYS A 193 4.55 -0.55 1.99
CA CYS A 193 4.62 -1.44 3.16
C CYS A 193 5.76 -2.46 3.01
N THR A 194 6.08 -3.16 4.08
CA THR A 194 6.93 -4.35 3.96
C THR A 194 6.17 -5.50 3.31
N LEU A 195 6.87 -6.50 2.77
CA LEU A 195 6.24 -7.72 2.23
C LEU A 195 5.32 -8.38 3.27
N VAL A 196 5.74 -8.44 4.53
CA VAL A 196 4.87 -8.94 5.63
C VAL A 196 3.70 -7.98 5.88
N GLY A 197 3.94 -6.66 5.78
CA GLY A 197 2.92 -5.62 5.94
C GLY A 197 1.82 -5.67 4.87
N SER A 198 2.10 -6.24 3.70
CA SER A 198 1.09 -6.41 2.63
C SER A 198 -0.06 -7.35 3.02
N ALA A 199 0.14 -8.20 4.02
CA ALA A 199 -0.92 -9.03 4.61
C ALA A 199 -1.83 -8.25 5.60
N SER A 200 -1.67 -6.94 5.74
CA SER A 200 -2.50 -6.10 6.59
C SER A 200 -3.97 -6.17 6.19
N ARG A 201 -4.85 -6.18 7.21
CA ARG A 201 -6.31 -6.09 6.99
C ARG A 201 -6.74 -4.84 6.22
N LEU A 202 -5.95 -3.77 6.27
CA LEU A 202 -6.18 -2.52 5.54
C LEU A 202 -6.15 -2.71 4.01
N LEU A 203 -5.41 -3.71 3.53
CA LEU A 203 -5.25 -4.01 2.11
C LEU A 203 -6.22 -5.08 1.60
N ILE A 204 -7.02 -5.68 2.48
CA ILE A 204 -8.02 -6.68 2.07
C ILE A 204 -9.05 -6.02 1.15
N GLY A 205 -9.23 -6.57 -0.04
CA GLY A 205 -10.16 -6.05 -1.04
C GLY A 205 -9.63 -4.90 -1.89
N GLN A 206 -8.46 -4.34 -1.57
CA GLN A 206 -7.79 -3.35 -2.43
C GLN A 206 -7.24 -4.03 -3.70
N ARG A 207 -7.28 -3.30 -4.80
CA ARG A 207 -6.75 -3.77 -6.09
C ARG A 207 -5.79 -2.73 -6.65
N PHE A 208 -4.64 -3.18 -7.11
CA PHE A 208 -3.60 -2.35 -7.68
C PHE A 208 -3.31 -2.81 -9.11
N GLY A 209 -3.14 -1.87 -10.02
CA GLY A 209 -2.72 -2.17 -11.39
C GLY A 209 -1.29 -2.69 -11.43
N THR A 210 -0.41 -2.08 -10.62
CA THR A 210 1.01 -2.42 -10.58
C THR A 210 1.50 -2.60 -9.13
N LEU A 211 2.29 -3.66 -8.93
CA LEU A 211 3.03 -3.95 -7.69
C LEU A 211 4.52 -3.84 -7.97
N PHE A 212 5.22 -3.04 -7.18
CA PHE A 212 6.68 -2.96 -7.16
C PHE A 212 7.23 -3.67 -5.93
N ILE A 213 8.25 -4.49 -6.11
CA ILE A 213 8.92 -5.19 -5.02
C ILE A 213 10.43 -4.93 -5.11
N ASP A 214 10.98 -4.27 -4.08
CA ASP A 214 12.43 -4.14 -3.92
C ASP A 214 12.98 -5.37 -3.19
N GLU A 215 14.16 -5.82 -3.60
CA GLU A 215 14.84 -7.00 -3.05
C GLU A 215 13.99 -8.29 -3.08
N ALA A 216 13.25 -8.50 -4.17
CA ALA A 216 12.32 -9.61 -4.33
C ALA A 216 12.96 -11.02 -4.26
N ALA A 217 14.28 -11.12 -4.33
CA ALA A 217 15.02 -12.39 -4.29
C ALA A 217 15.52 -12.79 -2.89
N GLN A 218 15.28 -11.97 -1.86
CA GLN A 218 15.70 -12.23 -0.47
C GLN A 218 14.63 -12.93 0.35
#